data_ec811edd94e206c762b3a609d704833d
#
_entry.id   ec811edd94e206c762b3a609d704833d
#
_cell.length_a   1.000
_cell.length_b   1.000
_cell.length_c   1.000
_cell.angle_alpha   90.00
_cell.angle_beta   90.00
_cell.angle_gamma   90.00
#
_symmetry.space_group_name_H-M   'P 1'
#
loop_
_entity.id
_entity.type
_entity.pdbx_description
1 polymer ?
#
loop_
_entity_poly.entity_id
_entity_poly.type
_entity_poly.pdbx_seq_one_letter_code
_entity_poly.pdbx_strand_id
1 'polypeptide(L)'
;ARAGLIAPDEKTFNYLKGKPKSPKGENWDKALAFWKTLYSDKDAKFDKEVTINGSEIEPLVTWGTSPQDVATVTGNVPDPEKEKDEERKSAMKRSLEYMGLEANKKISEIKIDKVFIGSCTNGRIEDLRNAAKIAKGKKVSKTVSAMVVPGSGLVKEQAEKEGLDKIFIEAGFEWREPG
;
A
#
# COMPACT_ATOMS: atom_id res chain seq x y z
N ALA A 1 1.15 -11.98 13.66
CA ALA A 1 2.17 -11.38 14.54
C ALA A 1 1.50 -10.45 15.55
N ARG A 2 2.02 -10.41 16.78
CA ARG A 2 1.51 -9.52 17.84
C ARG A 2 2.13 -8.12 17.76
N ALA A 3 3.32 -8.02 17.21
CA ALA A 3 4.04 -6.78 17.02
C ALA A 3 5.01 -6.89 15.83
N GLY A 4 5.39 -5.77 15.26
CA GLY A 4 6.43 -5.65 14.25
C GLY A 4 7.40 -4.54 14.67
N LEU A 5 8.69 -4.84 14.63
CA LEU A 5 9.75 -3.87 14.91
C LEU A 5 10.64 -3.78 13.67
N ILE A 6 10.80 -2.57 13.16
CA ILE A 6 11.63 -2.29 11.99
C ILE A 6 12.58 -1.16 12.35
N ALA A 7 13.90 -1.42 12.24
CA ALA A 7 14.90 -0.38 12.45
C ALA A 7 14.75 0.75 11.41
N PRO A 8 14.90 2.02 11.82
CA PRO A 8 14.85 3.14 10.87
C PRO A 8 16.07 3.12 9.95
N ASP A 9 15.83 3.42 8.68
CA ASP A 9 16.83 3.48 7.62
C ASP A 9 16.97 4.90 7.03
N GLU A 10 17.82 5.06 6.05
CA GLU A 10 18.03 6.35 5.36
C GLU A 10 16.74 6.89 4.71
N LYS A 11 15.80 6.04 4.27
CA LYS A 11 14.52 6.50 3.76
C LYS A 11 13.69 7.14 4.86
N THR A 12 13.70 6.55 6.06
CA THR A 12 13.04 7.09 7.25
C THR A 12 13.63 8.44 7.62
N PHE A 13 14.95 8.55 7.66
CA PHE A 13 15.63 9.81 8.01
C PHE A 13 15.34 10.90 6.98
N ASN A 14 15.43 10.58 5.69
CA ASN A 14 15.14 11.53 4.63
C ASN A 14 13.68 11.99 4.64
N TYR A 15 12.74 11.09 4.96
CA TYR A 15 11.32 11.43 5.09
C TYR A 15 11.07 12.43 6.24
N LEU A 16 11.74 12.24 7.38
CA LEU A 16 11.60 13.09 8.56
C LEU A 16 12.28 14.45 8.41
N LYS A 17 13.37 14.52 7.66
CA LYS A 17 14.18 15.72 7.52
C LYS A 17 13.35 16.90 7.01
N GLY A 18 13.36 18.00 7.76
CA GLY A 18 12.64 19.21 7.38
C GLY A 18 11.13 19.22 7.67
N LYS A 19 10.57 18.14 8.22
CA LYS A 19 9.16 18.15 8.64
C LYS A 19 8.94 19.12 9.79
N PRO A 20 7.74 19.74 9.92
CA PRO A 20 7.48 20.79 10.93
C PRO A 20 7.78 20.38 12.36
N LYS A 21 7.55 19.12 12.72
CA LYS A 21 7.72 18.56 14.06
C LYS A 21 9.03 17.77 14.26
N SER A 22 9.85 17.66 13.21
CA SER A 22 11.14 16.98 13.33
C SER A 22 12.16 17.81 14.09
N PRO A 23 13.11 17.19 14.78
CA PRO A 23 14.24 17.87 15.40
C PRO A 23 14.98 18.74 14.38
N LYS A 24 15.60 19.83 14.83
CA LYS A 24 16.33 20.78 13.99
C LYS A 24 17.73 21.06 14.54
N GLY A 25 18.67 21.44 13.67
CA GLY A 25 20.05 21.77 14.03
C GLY A 25 20.71 20.64 14.81
N GLU A 26 21.43 20.94 15.88
CA GLU A 26 22.14 19.96 16.71
C GLU A 26 21.25 18.84 17.26
N ASN A 27 19.96 19.14 17.51
CA ASN A 27 19.00 18.12 17.98
C ASN A 27 18.70 17.09 16.88
N TRP A 28 18.74 17.48 15.60
CA TRP A 28 18.64 16.54 14.50
C TRP A 28 19.83 15.58 14.48
N ASP A 29 21.06 16.10 14.63
CA ASP A 29 22.28 15.28 14.60
C ASP A 29 22.32 14.29 15.77
N LYS A 30 21.90 14.74 16.97
CA LYS A 30 21.77 13.87 18.14
C LYS A 30 20.69 12.79 17.95
N ALA A 31 19.55 13.16 17.38
CA ALA A 31 18.48 12.19 17.08
C ALA A 31 18.93 11.18 16.04
N LEU A 32 19.58 11.63 14.96
CA LEU A 32 20.10 10.77 13.91
C LEU A 32 21.13 9.76 14.45
N ALA A 33 22.06 10.23 15.29
CA ALA A 33 23.04 9.37 15.97
C ALA A 33 22.34 8.28 16.80
N PHE A 34 21.34 8.68 17.59
CA PHE A 34 20.56 7.74 18.40
C PHE A 34 19.75 6.75 17.52
N TRP A 35 19.05 7.23 16.49
CA TRP A 35 18.26 6.35 15.64
C TRP A 35 19.09 5.29 14.91
N LYS A 36 20.33 5.61 14.59
CA LYS A 36 21.29 4.65 13.99
C LYS A 36 21.72 3.53 14.94
N THR A 37 21.42 3.62 16.24
CA THR A 37 21.67 2.55 17.20
C THR A 37 20.49 1.57 17.36
N LEU A 38 19.35 1.83 16.72
CA LEU A 38 18.12 1.06 16.91
C LEU A 38 18.03 -0.21 16.06
N TYR A 39 19.14 -0.72 15.57
CA TYR A 39 19.22 -2.02 14.90
C TYR A 39 19.28 -3.15 15.95
N SER A 40 18.89 -4.35 15.52
CA SER A 40 19.10 -5.55 16.33
C SER A 40 20.59 -5.72 16.63
N ASP A 41 20.89 -6.27 17.82
CA ASP A 41 22.27 -6.56 18.20
C ASP A 41 22.88 -7.59 17.26
N LYS A 42 24.20 -7.52 17.07
CA LYS A 42 24.91 -8.41 16.12
C LYS A 42 24.83 -9.89 16.50
N ASP A 43 24.62 -10.17 17.77
CA ASP A 43 24.52 -11.51 18.36
C ASP A 43 23.07 -11.89 18.68
N ALA A 44 22.10 -11.11 18.21
CA ALA A 44 20.67 -11.42 18.35
C ALA A 44 20.36 -12.80 17.76
N LYS A 45 19.63 -13.61 18.52
CA LYS A 45 19.17 -14.93 18.09
C LYS A 45 17.69 -14.86 17.75
N PHE A 46 17.33 -15.36 16.58
CA PHE A 46 15.96 -15.39 16.09
C PHE A 46 15.47 -16.83 16.02
N ASP A 47 14.21 -17.07 16.42
CA ASP A 47 13.59 -18.39 16.33
C ASP A 47 13.41 -18.86 14.89
N LYS A 48 13.21 -17.91 13.98
CA LYS A 48 13.06 -18.16 12.54
C LYS A 48 13.52 -16.96 11.73
N GLU A 49 14.29 -17.24 10.71
CA GLU A 49 14.71 -16.23 9.73
C GLU A 49 14.10 -16.54 8.36
N VAL A 50 13.62 -15.51 7.68
CA VAL A 50 13.09 -15.61 6.32
C VAL A 50 13.73 -14.52 5.48
N THR A 51 14.39 -14.92 4.41
CA THR A 51 14.97 -13.98 3.43
C THR A 51 14.12 -13.95 2.17
N ILE A 52 13.71 -12.76 1.75
CA ILE A 52 12.93 -12.55 0.53
C ILE A 52 13.65 -11.53 -0.33
N ASN A 53 13.88 -11.88 -1.60
CA ASN A 53 14.41 -10.94 -2.57
C ASN A 53 13.27 -10.02 -3.05
N GLY A 54 13.35 -8.73 -2.71
CA GLY A 54 12.30 -7.78 -3.05
C GLY A 54 12.07 -7.60 -4.56
N SER A 55 13.06 -7.88 -5.41
CA SER A 55 12.93 -7.81 -6.87
C SER A 55 12.10 -8.96 -7.47
N GLU A 56 11.87 -10.01 -6.71
CA GLU A 56 11.06 -11.18 -7.12
C GLU A 56 9.59 -11.06 -6.68
N ILE A 57 9.25 -10.01 -5.92
CA ILE A 57 7.88 -9.79 -5.49
C ILE A 57 7.10 -9.11 -6.62
N GLU A 58 6.17 -9.85 -7.22
CA GLU A 58 5.22 -9.30 -8.18
C GLU A 58 4.17 -8.41 -7.49
N PRO A 59 3.54 -7.47 -8.22
CA PRO A 59 2.38 -6.75 -7.70
C PRO A 59 1.26 -7.71 -7.30
N LEU A 60 0.74 -7.53 -6.09
CA LEU A 60 -0.24 -8.42 -5.47
C LEU A 60 -1.58 -7.71 -5.27
N VAL A 61 -2.65 -8.47 -5.38
CA VAL A 61 -4.02 -8.07 -5.04
C VAL A 61 -4.53 -8.97 -3.93
N THR A 62 -5.09 -8.37 -2.90
CA THR A 62 -5.78 -9.08 -1.81
C THR A 62 -7.27 -8.80 -1.86
N TRP A 63 -8.08 -9.66 -1.25
CA TRP A 63 -9.52 -9.47 -1.10
C TRP A 63 -10.01 -10.02 0.24
N GLY A 64 -11.28 -9.72 0.57
CA GLY A 64 -11.88 -10.19 1.81
C GLY A 64 -11.27 -9.55 3.05
N THR A 65 -11.22 -10.31 4.13
CA THR A 65 -10.83 -9.85 5.47
C THR A 65 -9.44 -10.32 5.91
N SER A 66 -8.76 -11.12 5.09
CA SER A 66 -7.45 -11.67 5.40
C SER A 66 -6.43 -11.38 4.30
N PRO A 67 -5.23 -10.89 4.62
CA PRO A 67 -4.16 -10.73 3.63
C PRO A 67 -3.60 -12.05 3.09
N GLN A 68 -4.05 -13.20 3.62
CA GLN A 68 -3.73 -14.52 3.05
C GLN A 68 -4.50 -14.81 1.76
N ASP A 69 -5.63 -14.11 1.55
CA ASP A 69 -6.41 -14.20 0.32
C ASP A 69 -5.80 -13.24 -0.70
N VAL A 70 -4.86 -13.74 -1.47
CA VAL A 70 -3.99 -12.96 -2.34
C VAL A 70 -3.68 -13.69 -3.64
N ALA A 71 -3.52 -12.93 -4.71
CA ALA A 71 -2.99 -13.39 -5.99
C ALA A 71 -2.11 -12.31 -6.63
N THR A 72 -1.26 -12.69 -7.59
CA THR A 72 -0.57 -11.72 -8.43
C THR A 72 -1.56 -11.02 -9.36
N VAL A 73 -1.31 -9.76 -9.68
CA VAL A 73 -2.16 -8.99 -10.60
C VAL A 73 -2.35 -9.69 -11.97
N THR A 74 -1.33 -10.42 -12.41
CA THR A 74 -1.33 -11.18 -13.66
C THR A 74 -1.92 -12.59 -13.52
N GLY A 75 -2.21 -13.02 -12.29
CA GLY A 75 -2.69 -14.35 -11.96
C GLY A 75 -4.21 -14.50 -12.01
N ASN A 76 -4.65 -15.61 -11.46
CA ASN A 76 -6.06 -15.95 -11.33
C ASN A 76 -6.46 -16.02 -9.85
N VAL A 77 -7.75 -15.88 -9.60
CA VAL A 77 -8.36 -16.18 -8.29
C VAL A 77 -8.06 -17.63 -7.94
N PRO A 78 -7.43 -17.92 -6.79
CA PRO A 78 -7.09 -19.29 -6.40
C PRO A 78 -8.30 -20.20 -6.30
N ASP A 79 -8.11 -21.46 -6.64
CA ASP A 79 -9.14 -22.47 -6.58
C ASP A 79 -9.10 -23.20 -5.22
N PRO A 80 -10.14 -23.06 -4.37
CA PRO A 80 -10.19 -23.75 -3.08
C PRO A 80 -10.10 -25.27 -3.17
N GLU A 81 -10.51 -25.87 -4.31
CA GLU A 81 -10.45 -27.33 -4.46
C GLU A 81 -9.01 -27.85 -4.60
N LYS A 82 -8.05 -26.97 -4.89
CA LYS A 82 -6.62 -27.31 -4.95
C LYS A 82 -5.91 -27.19 -3.58
N GLU A 83 -6.58 -26.61 -2.59
CA GLU A 83 -6.06 -26.52 -1.23
C GLU A 83 -6.20 -27.86 -0.50
N LYS A 84 -5.12 -28.28 0.17
CA LYS A 84 -5.05 -29.55 0.89
C LYS A 84 -5.49 -29.45 2.34
N ASP A 85 -5.34 -28.29 2.93
CA ASP A 85 -5.78 -27.99 4.28
C ASP A 85 -7.26 -27.67 4.29
N GLU A 86 -8.07 -28.47 4.97
CA GLU A 86 -9.53 -28.32 4.96
C GLU A 86 -10.00 -27.04 5.65
N GLU A 87 -9.29 -26.56 6.68
CA GLU A 87 -9.63 -25.28 7.33
C GLU A 87 -9.36 -24.12 6.38
N ARG A 88 -8.20 -24.14 5.73
CA ARG A 88 -7.81 -23.14 4.72
C ARG A 88 -8.76 -23.17 3.52
N LYS A 89 -9.07 -24.36 3.00
CA LYS A 89 -10.04 -24.55 1.93
C LYS A 89 -11.40 -23.96 2.24
N SER A 90 -11.91 -24.24 3.44
CA SER A 90 -13.19 -23.70 3.93
C SER A 90 -13.14 -22.17 4.07
N ALA A 91 -12.03 -21.62 4.59
CA ALA A 91 -11.83 -20.18 4.69
C ALA A 91 -11.81 -19.49 3.30
N MET A 92 -11.10 -20.08 2.33
CA MET A 92 -11.07 -19.58 0.95
C MET A 92 -12.46 -19.57 0.30
N LYS A 93 -13.25 -20.65 0.47
CA LYS A 93 -14.63 -20.70 -0.04
C LYS A 93 -15.50 -19.57 0.50
N ARG A 94 -15.46 -19.35 1.82
CA ARG A 94 -16.22 -18.26 2.46
C ARG A 94 -15.75 -16.88 1.96
N SER A 95 -14.44 -16.70 1.79
CA SER A 95 -13.88 -15.45 1.28
C SER A 95 -14.34 -15.15 -0.14
N LEU A 96 -14.30 -16.14 -1.03
CA LEU A 96 -14.77 -15.98 -2.41
C LEU A 96 -16.28 -15.71 -2.48
N GLU A 97 -17.07 -16.41 -1.69
CA GLU A 97 -18.52 -16.21 -1.59
C GLU A 97 -18.83 -14.79 -1.09
N TYR A 98 -18.17 -14.34 -0.01
CA TYR A 98 -18.33 -13.00 0.55
C TYR A 98 -18.01 -11.89 -0.46
N MET A 99 -16.98 -12.10 -1.27
CA MET A 99 -16.54 -11.13 -2.29
C MET A 99 -17.24 -11.28 -3.65
N GLY A 100 -18.06 -12.33 -3.83
CA GLY A 100 -18.66 -12.63 -5.12
C GLY A 100 -17.64 -12.96 -6.21
N LEU A 101 -16.52 -13.58 -5.83
CA LEU A 101 -15.44 -13.95 -6.73
C LEU A 101 -15.57 -15.41 -7.18
N GLU A 102 -15.24 -15.67 -8.46
CA GLU A 102 -15.22 -16.99 -9.06
C GLU A 102 -13.78 -17.54 -9.08
N ALA A 103 -13.60 -18.78 -8.61
CA ALA A 103 -12.32 -19.47 -8.68
C ALA A 103 -11.82 -19.57 -10.13
N ASN A 104 -10.51 -19.53 -10.30
CA ASN A 104 -9.81 -19.58 -11.59
C ASN A 104 -10.05 -18.38 -12.55
N LYS A 105 -10.88 -17.42 -12.20
CA LYS A 105 -11.07 -16.20 -12.98
C LYS A 105 -9.80 -15.34 -12.95
N LYS A 106 -9.40 -14.78 -14.09
CA LYS A 106 -8.26 -13.86 -14.16
C LYS A 106 -8.54 -12.60 -13.35
N ILE A 107 -7.56 -12.18 -12.53
CA ILE A 107 -7.67 -10.96 -11.74
C ILE A 107 -7.96 -9.74 -12.62
N SER A 108 -7.34 -9.65 -13.79
CA SER A 108 -7.54 -8.54 -14.74
C SER A 108 -8.94 -8.49 -15.38
N GLU A 109 -9.74 -9.56 -15.27
CA GLU A 109 -11.10 -9.64 -15.83
C GLU A 109 -12.20 -9.37 -14.79
N ILE A 110 -11.81 -9.13 -13.54
CA ILE A 110 -12.75 -8.76 -12.47
C ILE A 110 -13.25 -7.33 -12.73
N LYS A 111 -14.56 -7.20 -12.86
CA LYS A 111 -15.20 -5.87 -12.96
C LYS A 111 -15.17 -5.16 -11.62
N ILE A 112 -14.88 -3.87 -11.66
CA ILE A 112 -14.85 -3.01 -10.49
C ILE A 112 -15.87 -1.89 -10.65
N ASP A 113 -16.46 -1.47 -9.53
CA ASP A 113 -17.45 -0.39 -9.47
C ASP A 113 -16.87 0.86 -8.81
N LYS A 114 -15.89 0.67 -7.91
CA LYS A 114 -15.26 1.76 -7.16
C LYS A 114 -13.74 1.62 -7.12
N VAL A 115 -13.07 2.78 -7.19
CA VAL A 115 -11.63 2.91 -6.98
C VAL A 115 -11.37 3.88 -5.85
N PHE A 116 -10.57 3.45 -4.89
CA PHE A 116 -10.05 4.28 -3.81
C PHE A 116 -8.53 4.27 -3.85
N ILE A 117 -7.92 5.43 -4.04
CA ILE A 117 -6.47 5.62 -4.00
C ILE A 117 -6.15 6.44 -2.77
N GLY A 118 -5.28 5.93 -1.90
CA GLY A 118 -4.81 6.70 -0.77
C GLY A 118 -4.90 6.00 0.57
N SER A 119 -5.40 6.69 1.56
CA SER A 119 -5.35 6.42 3.01
C SER A 119 -3.99 6.77 3.65
N CYS A 120 -3.88 6.61 4.97
CA CYS A 120 -2.69 7.00 5.74
C CYS A 120 -1.39 6.27 5.31
N THR A 121 -1.50 5.04 4.85
CA THR A 121 -0.35 4.21 4.48
C THR A 121 0.03 4.36 3.01
N ASN A 122 -0.95 4.33 2.10
CA ASN A 122 -0.75 4.30 0.65
C ASN A 122 -1.17 5.61 -0.04
N GLY A 123 -1.24 6.70 0.69
CA GLY A 123 -1.54 8.04 0.21
C GLY A 123 -0.39 9.02 0.43
N ARG A 124 0.86 8.56 0.44
CA ARG A 124 2.04 9.43 0.52
C ARG A 124 2.22 10.19 -0.78
N ILE A 125 3.04 11.24 -0.75
CA ILE A 125 3.25 12.06 -1.95
C ILE A 125 3.83 11.25 -3.13
N GLU A 126 4.69 10.27 -2.85
CA GLU A 126 5.27 9.39 -3.85
C GLU A 126 4.20 8.50 -4.51
N ASP A 127 3.25 7.99 -3.71
CA ASP A 127 2.15 7.16 -4.20
C ASP A 127 1.23 7.98 -5.10
N LEU A 128 0.88 9.19 -4.69
CA LEU A 128 0.06 10.11 -5.47
C LEU A 128 0.74 10.52 -6.78
N ARG A 129 2.06 10.80 -6.75
CA ARG A 129 2.83 11.09 -7.97
C ARG A 129 2.81 9.91 -8.95
N ASN A 130 2.97 8.69 -8.45
CA ASN A 130 2.96 7.49 -9.29
C ASN A 130 1.56 7.22 -9.87
N ALA A 131 0.52 7.34 -9.06
CA ALA A 131 -0.86 7.20 -9.52
C ALA A 131 -1.22 8.29 -10.55
N ALA A 132 -0.82 9.54 -10.33
CA ALA A 132 -1.04 10.65 -11.26
C ALA A 132 -0.37 10.43 -12.62
N LYS A 133 0.84 9.82 -12.66
CA LYS A 133 1.49 9.45 -13.94
C LYS A 133 0.63 8.50 -14.77
N ILE A 134 -0.07 7.58 -14.11
CA ILE A 134 -0.95 6.62 -14.79
C ILE A 134 -2.26 7.29 -15.21
N ALA A 135 -2.83 8.17 -14.37
CA ALA A 135 -4.10 8.84 -14.63
C ALA A 135 -4.01 9.93 -15.69
N LYS A 136 -2.84 10.58 -15.83
CA LYS A 136 -2.62 11.71 -16.73
C LYS A 136 -3.02 11.39 -18.17
N GLY A 137 -3.92 12.22 -18.73
CA GLY A 137 -4.41 12.07 -20.09
C GLY A 137 -5.40 10.91 -20.30
N LYS A 138 -5.82 10.23 -19.24
CA LYS A 138 -6.82 9.16 -19.27
C LYS A 138 -8.10 9.60 -18.56
N LYS A 139 -9.14 8.80 -18.69
CA LYS A 139 -10.44 9.01 -18.04
C LYS A 139 -10.85 7.77 -17.27
N VAL A 140 -11.41 7.98 -16.09
CA VAL A 140 -12.12 6.94 -15.34
C VAL A 140 -13.29 6.41 -16.17
N SER A 141 -13.51 5.10 -16.18
CA SER A 141 -14.67 4.51 -16.86
C SER A 141 -15.97 5.10 -16.31
N LYS A 142 -16.96 5.30 -17.19
CA LYS A 142 -18.28 5.82 -16.79
C LYS A 142 -19.02 4.94 -15.80
N THR A 143 -18.64 3.67 -15.70
CA THR A 143 -19.23 2.68 -14.76
C THR A 143 -18.52 2.63 -13.42
N VAL A 144 -17.45 3.42 -13.23
CA VAL A 144 -16.60 3.37 -12.03
C VAL A 144 -16.65 4.71 -11.32
N SER A 145 -16.92 4.66 -10.01
CA SER A 145 -16.72 5.80 -9.10
C SER A 145 -15.29 5.76 -8.56
N ALA A 146 -14.53 6.82 -8.76
CA ALA A 146 -13.12 6.85 -8.37
C ALA A 146 -12.81 8.04 -7.46
N MET A 147 -12.05 7.81 -6.40
CA MET A 147 -11.65 8.85 -5.46
C MET A 147 -10.18 8.73 -5.05
N VAL A 148 -9.61 9.86 -4.71
CA VAL A 148 -8.24 9.97 -4.17
C VAL A 148 -8.29 10.67 -2.82
N VAL A 149 -7.69 10.04 -1.81
CA VAL A 149 -7.61 10.54 -0.43
C VAL A 149 -6.15 10.66 -0.04
N PRO A 150 -5.58 11.86 0.05
CA PRO A 150 -4.21 12.07 0.52
C PRO A 150 -4.01 11.54 1.94
N GLY A 151 -2.82 11.06 2.25
CA GLY A 151 -2.51 10.42 3.53
C GLY A 151 -2.45 11.37 4.74
N SER A 152 -2.40 12.67 4.51
CA SER A 152 -2.45 13.71 5.54
C SER A 152 -2.67 15.09 4.92
N GLY A 153 -3.01 16.09 5.75
CA GLY A 153 -3.13 17.49 5.30
C GLY A 153 -1.85 18.04 4.67
N LEU A 154 -0.67 17.68 5.21
CA LEU A 154 0.62 18.09 4.63
C LEU A 154 0.88 17.46 3.26
N VAL A 155 0.46 16.22 3.07
CA VAL A 155 0.56 15.55 1.75
C VAL A 155 -0.41 16.18 0.76
N LYS A 156 -1.65 16.48 1.20
CA LYS A 156 -2.64 17.17 0.38
C LYS A 156 -2.12 18.52 -0.11
N GLU A 157 -1.65 19.36 0.80
CA GLU A 157 -1.07 20.66 0.49
C GLU A 157 0.08 20.55 -0.52
N GLN A 158 0.96 19.57 -0.32
CA GLN A 158 2.07 19.34 -1.25
C GLN A 158 1.58 18.86 -2.62
N ALA A 159 0.63 17.94 -2.66
CA ALA A 159 0.07 17.42 -3.91
C ALA A 159 -0.63 18.52 -4.73
N GLU A 160 -1.37 19.42 -4.07
CA GLU A 160 -2.02 20.56 -4.70
C GLU A 160 -1.00 21.59 -5.23
N LYS A 161 0.07 21.87 -4.48
CA LYS A 161 1.18 22.71 -4.97
C LYS A 161 1.86 22.13 -6.21
N GLU A 162 1.93 20.80 -6.31
CA GLU A 162 2.48 20.09 -7.48
C GLU A 162 1.45 19.92 -8.62
N GLY A 163 0.18 20.28 -8.40
CA GLY A 163 -0.90 20.17 -9.39
C GLY A 163 -1.39 18.74 -9.63
N LEU A 164 -1.12 17.80 -8.69
CA LEU A 164 -1.57 16.42 -8.81
C LEU A 164 -3.09 16.28 -8.69
N ASP A 165 -3.73 17.12 -7.88
CA ASP A 165 -5.18 17.25 -7.74
C ASP A 165 -5.85 17.49 -9.08
N LYS A 166 -5.31 18.43 -9.88
CA LYS A 166 -5.83 18.76 -11.22
C LYS A 166 -5.79 17.56 -12.16
N ILE A 167 -4.68 16.79 -12.14
CA ILE A 167 -4.54 15.58 -12.96
C ILE A 167 -5.63 14.56 -12.61
N PHE A 168 -5.88 14.34 -11.31
CA PHE A 168 -6.91 13.41 -10.88
C PHE A 168 -8.31 13.88 -11.20
N ILE A 169 -8.62 15.16 -10.95
CA ILE A 169 -9.93 15.76 -11.27
C ILE A 169 -10.18 15.70 -12.78
N GLU A 170 -9.20 16.06 -13.61
CA GLU A 170 -9.30 15.94 -15.05
C GLU A 170 -9.51 14.51 -15.52
N ALA A 171 -8.93 13.53 -14.85
CA ALA A 171 -9.15 12.12 -15.12
C ALA A 171 -10.52 11.61 -14.65
N GLY A 172 -11.28 12.38 -13.86
CA GLY A 172 -12.61 12.03 -13.35
C GLY A 172 -12.61 11.40 -11.97
N PHE A 173 -11.53 11.56 -11.19
CA PHE A 173 -11.49 11.20 -9.79
C PHE A 173 -12.05 12.31 -8.91
N GLU A 174 -12.71 11.94 -7.82
CA GLU A 174 -13.01 12.86 -6.75
C GLU A 174 -11.74 13.09 -5.92
N TRP A 175 -11.36 14.35 -5.74
CA TRP A 175 -10.27 14.73 -4.83
C TRP A 175 -10.85 15.02 -3.46
N ARG A 176 -10.44 14.24 -2.46
CA ARG A 176 -11.04 14.25 -1.12
C ARG A 176 -10.11 14.84 -0.06
N GLU A 177 -10.69 15.16 1.09
CA GLU A 177 -9.93 15.50 2.29
C GLU A 177 -9.28 14.24 2.89
N PRO A 178 -8.09 14.37 3.52
CA PRO A 178 -7.52 13.31 4.33
C PRO A 178 -8.42 13.05 5.55
N GLY A 179 -8.71 11.78 5.82
CA GLY A 179 -9.59 11.35 6.92
C GLY A 179 -8.90 10.40 7.87
#